data_a7af51d969cf88a5e448de91273639d7
#
_entry.id   a7af51d969cf88a5e448de91273639d7
#
_cell.length_a   1.000
_cell.length_b   1.000
_cell.length_c   1.000
_cell.angle_alpha   90.00
_cell.angle_beta   90.00
_cell.angle_gamma   90.00
#
_symmetry.space_group_name_H-M   'P 1'
#
loop_
_entity.id
_entity.type
_entity.pdbx_description
1 polymer ?
#
loop_
_entity_poly.entity_id
_entity_poly.type
_entity_poly.pdbx_seq_one_letter_code
_entity_poly.pdbx_strand_id
1 'polypeptide(L)'
;MALITLLDAHLAFGDRPLLDGAQFSVETGERLGLIGRNGTGKSSLLRIIAGLAHLDDGELQQQRTIKIAFVEQEPELPPAETLRESLLERARTAKGTNGTVYAELDADERERWRLESRLTEFLHRFELDESRSPATSSGGERKRAALALALTLQPDLLLLDEPTNHLDIEGIERLEELLLKVPAAIVITHDRAFLDRITSRIIELDRGILRSYPGNFAAYEERKDQEIAAEEVVRRRFDKFWAQEEVWIRKGVEARRTRNEGRVKRLERLRTERTDRLDRLGNVRISLDAGERSGQLVAELTDVSKSFGDRTVVNNLSTRIMRGDRIGLIGPNGAGKSTLIRLILGALEPDSGTVKLGTNLQVAYFDQLRAQLDPEATVASGLSCARS
;
A
#
# COMPACT_ATOMS: atom_id res chain seq x y z
N MET A 1 -11.58 -20.13 -15.94
CA MET A 1 -12.96 -19.58 -15.93
C MET A 1 -12.91 -18.34 -15.06
N ALA A 2 -13.39 -17.19 -15.56
CA ALA A 2 -13.30 -15.96 -14.83
C ALA A 2 -14.13 -16.01 -13.53
N LEU A 3 -13.52 -15.66 -12.41
CA LEU A 3 -14.18 -15.52 -11.10
C LEU A 3 -14.95 -14.21 -11.03
N ILE A 4 -14.29 -13.14 -11.52
CA ILE A 4 -14.87 -11.80 -11.64
C ILE A 4 -14.46 -11.19 -12.98
N THR A 5 -15.32 -10.31 -13.51
CA THR A 5 -15.03 -9.49 -14.69
C THR A 5 -15.57 -8.09 -14.45
N LEU A 6 -14.73 -7.08 -14.56
CA LEU A 6 -15.09 -5.68 -14.51
C LEU A 6 -15.17 -5.15 -15.94
N LEU A 7 -16.28 -4.52 -16.29
CA LEU A 7 -16.57 -4.01 -17.64
C LEU A 7 -16.91 -2.54 -17.57
N ASP A 8 -16.17 -1.74 -18.32
CA ASP A 8 -16.41 -0.31 -18.54
C ASP A 8 -16.69 0.48 -17.26
N ALA A 9 -15.87 0.21 -16.23
CA ALA A 9 -16.11 0.72 -14.90
C ALA A 9 -15.68 2.17 -14.75
N HIS A 10 -16.58 2.98 -14.22
CA HIS A 10 -16.36 4.38 -13.90
C HIS A 10 -16.58 4.63 -12.41
N LEU A 11 -15.65 5.38 -11.81
CA LEU A 11 -15.72 5.83 -10.42
C LEU A 11 -15.01 7.17 -10.31
N ALA A 12 -15.66 8.16 -9.69
CA ALA A 12 -15.06 9.46 -9.44
C ALA A 12 -15.16 9.85 -7.96
N PHE A 13 -14.22 10.63 -7.49
CA PHE A 13 -14.27 11.28 -6.18
C PHE A 13 -14.20 12.81 -6.39
N GLY A 14 -15.35 13.47 -6.35
CA GLY A 14 -15.49 14.85 -6.81
C GLY A 14 -15.14 14.94 -8.30
N ASP A 15 -14.29 15.88 -8.68
CA ASP A 15 -13.90 16.12 -10.08
C ASP A 15 -12.77 15.19 -10.59
N ARG A 16 -12.29 14.25 -9.78
CA ARG A 16 -11.18 13.36 -10.17
C ARG A 16 -11.68 11.95 -10.45
N PRO A 17 -11.54 11.47 -11.71
CA PRO A 17 -11.83 10.09 -12.02
C PRO A 17 -10.79 9.17 -11.35
N LEU A 18 -11.27 8.18 -10.59
CA LEU A 18 -10.47 7.09 -10.03
C LEU A 18 -10.46 5.89 -10.96
N LEU A 19 -11.57 5.66 -11.69
CA LEU A 19 -11.69 4.67 -12.76
C LEU A 19 -12.36 5.37 -13.95
N ASP A 20 -11.87 5.12 -15.15
CA ASP A 20 -12.37 5.71 -16.39
C ASP A 20 -12.34 4.66 -17.50
N GLY A 21 -13.49 3.99 -17.71
CA GLY A 21 -13.60 2.86 -18.64
C GLY A 21 -12.73 1.65 -18.26
N ALA A 22 -12.54 1.42 -16.96
CA ALA A 22 -11.65 0.39 -16.46
C ALA A 22 -12.19 -1.03 -16.72
N GLN A 23 -11.33 -1.91 -17.25
CA GLN A 23 -11.71 -3.29 -17.58
C GLN A 23 -10.62 -4.26 -17.13
N PHE A 24 -11.01 -5.33 -16.47
CA PHE A 24 -10.14 -6.48 -16.20
C PHE A 24 -10.95 -7.71 -15.77
N SER A 25 -10.31 -8.86 -15.77
CA SER A 25 -10.88 -10.11 -15.26
C SER A 25 -9.89 -10.82 -14.35
N VAL A 26 -10.39 -11.65 -13.46
CA VAL A 26 -9.61 -12.53 -12.58
C VAL A 26 -10.04 -13.95 -12.82
N GLU A 27 -9.09 -14.83 -13.06
CA GLU A 27 -9.33 -16.25 -13.24
C GLU A 27 -8.86 -17.08 -12.03
N THR A 28 -9.42 -18.28 -11.89
CA THR A 28 -8.91 -19.23 -10.88
C THR A 28 -7.44 -19.55 -11.17
N GLY A 29 -6.63 -19.56 -10.14
CA GLY A 29 -5.17 -19.77 -10.23
C GLY A 29 -4.36 -18.49 -10.38
N GLU A 30 -5.00 -17.34 -10.61
CA GLU A 30 -4.30 -16.08 -10.76
C GLU A 30 -4.03 -15.39 -9.42
N ARG A 31 -2.84 -14.84 -9.31
CA ARG A 31 -2.44 -13.93 -8.24
C ARG A 31 -2.03 -12.61 -8.85
N LEU A 32 -2.88 -11.61 -8.64
CA LEU A 32 -2.75 -10.29 -9.23
C LEU A 32 -2.10 -9.32 -8.25
N GLY A 33 -1.04 -8.65 -8.68
CA GLY A 33 -0.51 -7.48 -7.99
C GLY A 33 -1.17 -6.21 -8.53
N LEU A 34 -1.95 -5.51 -7.72
CA LEU A 34 -2.54 -4.23 -8.10
C LEU A 34 -1.63 -3.09 -7.63
N ILE A 35 -0.99 -2.43 -8.58
CA ILE A 35 -0.05 -1.35 -8.32
C ILE A 35 -0.54 -0.01 -8.88
N GLY A 36 0.04 1.07 -8.41
CA GLY A 36 -0.29 2.43 -8.83
C GLY A 36 0.06 3.42 -7.74
N ARG A 37 0.00 4.71 -8.03
CA ARG A 37 0.31 5.78 -7.07
C ARG A 37 -0.67 5.79 -5.90
N ASN A 38 -0.27 6.41 -4.78
CA ASN A 38 -1.19 6.60 -3.66
C ASN A 38 -2.33 7.55 -4.08
N GLY A 39 -3.55 7.23 -3.65
CA GLY A 39 -4.75 7.99 -3.99
C GLY A 39 -5.31 7.77 -5.40
N THR A 40 -4.82 6.77 -6.16
CA THR A 40 -5.37 6.44 -7.50
C THR A 40 -6.66 5.61 -7.48
N GLY A 41 -7.13 5.17 -6.30
CA GLY A 41 -8.35 4.38 -6.21
C GLY A 41 -8.16 2.86 -6.08
N LYS A 42 -6.94 2.38 -5.82
CA LYS A 42 -6.66 0.93 -5.64
C LYS A 42 -7.53 0.29 -4.56
N SER A 43 -7.53 0.86 -3.35
CA SER A 43 -8.35 0.37 -2.24
C SER A 43 -9.85 0.49 -2.52
N SER A 44 -10.29 1.54 -3.25
CA SER A 44 -11.66 1.70 -3.71
C SER A 44 -12.06 0.59 -4.66
N LEU A 45 -11.18 0.22 -5.59
CA LEU A 45 -11.41 -0.91 -6.50
C LEU A 45 -11.56 -2.24 -5.73
N LEU A 46 -10.72 -2.51 -4.72
CA LEU A 46 -10.89 -3.71 -3.88
C LEU A 46 -12.22 -3.69 -3.12
N ARG A 47 -12.64 -2.53 -2.60
CA ARG A 47 -13.94 -2.39 -1.92
C ARG A 47 -15.12 -2.64 -2.86
N ILE A 48 -15.03 -2.21 -4.12
CA ILE A 48 -16.05 -2.49 -5.15
C ILE A 48 -16.12 -4.00 -5.41
N ILE A 49 -14.99 -4.65 -5.61
CA ILE A 49 -14.91 -6.10 -5.82
C ILE A 49 -15.46 -6.86 -4.62
N ALA A 50 -15.19 -6.38 -3.40
CA ALA A 50 -15.71 -6.94 -2.17
C ALA A 50 -17.21 -6.61 -1.94
N GLY A 51 -17.83 -5.76 -2.77
CA GLY A 51 -19.21 -5.30 -2.63
C GLY A 51 -19.48 -4.34 -1.49
N LEU A 52 -18.43 -3.71 -1.00
CA LEU A 52 -18.50 -2.68 0.04
C LEU A 52 -18.66 -1.27 -0.53
N ALA A 53 -18.54 -1.11 -1.84
CA ALA A 53 -18.75 0.14 -2.57
C ALA A 53 -19.36 -0.15 -3.94
N HIS A 54 -19.97 0.85 -4.55
CA HIS A 54 -20.60 0.75 -5.86
C HIS A 54 -19.81 1.55 -6.90
N LEU A 55 -19.93 1.15 -8.16
CA LEU A 55 -19.48 1.94 -9.31
C LEU A 55 -20.45 3.08 -9.55
N ASP A 56 -19.98 4.17 -10.16
CA ASP A 56 -20.83 5.23 -10.68
C ASP A 56 -21.49 4.79 -11.99
N ASP A 57 -20.74 4.06 -12.84
CA ASP A 57 -21.21 3.43 -14.08
C ASP A 57 -20.36 2.20 -14.42
N GLY A 58 -20.86 1.33 -15.31
CA GLY A 58 -20.23 0.07 -15.66
C GLY A 58 -20.77 -1.13 -14.88
N GLU A 59 -20.15 -2.29 -15.08
CA GLU A 59 -20.65 -3.56 -14.52
C GLU A 59 -19.54 -4.38 -13.89
N LEU A 60 -19.82 -4.94 -12.70
CA LEU A 60 -19.02 -5.96 -12.06
C LEU A 60 -19.76 -7.30 -12.11
N GLN A 61 -19.31 -8.18 -12.99
CA GLN A 61 -19.83 -9.54 -13.10
C GLN A 61 -19.06 -10.47 -12.17
N GLN A 62 -19.76 -11.24 -11.36
CA GLN A 62 -19.19 -12.21 -10.42
C GLN A 62 -19.88 -13.56 -10.56
N GLN A 63 -19.16 -14.65 -10.32
CA GLN A 63 -19.78 -15.97 -10.22
C GLN A 63 -20.78 -16.00 -9.04
N ARG A 64 -21.94 -16.63 -9.23
CA ARG A 64 -23.03 -16.61 -8.23
C ARG A 64 -22.65 -17.12 -6.85
N THR A 65 -21.71 -18.05 -6.75
CA THR A 65 -21.32 -18.72 -5.49
C THR A 65 -19.91 -18.39 -5.04
N ILE A 66 -19.30 -17.32 -5.60
CA ILE A 66 -17.92 -16.94 -5.26
C ILE A 66 -17.82 -16.51 -3.81
N LYS A 67 -16.86 -17.06 -3.10
CA LYS A 67 -16.47 -16.64 -1.75
C LYS A 67 -15.34 -15.64 -1.83
N ILE A 68 -15.63 -14.39 -1.48
CA ILE A 68 -14.63 -13.31 -1.48
C ILE A 68 -14.32 -12.95 -0.02
N ALA A 69 -13.05 -12.98 0.36
CA ALA A 69 -12.60 -12.43 1.63
C ALA A 69 -11.75 -11.17 1.38
N PHE A 70 -11.99 -10.12 2.15
CA PHE A 70 -11.26 -8.86 2.04
C PHE A 70 -10.59 -8.52 3.37
N VAL A 71 -9.30 -8.21 3.31
CA VAL A 71 -8.51 -7.71 4.43
C VAL A 71 -8.08 -6.28 4.12
N GLU A 72 -8.68 -5.34 4.83
CA GLU A 72 -8.43 -3.91 4.70
C GLU A 72 -7.03 -3.55 5.19
N GLN A 73 -6.57 -2.36 4.81
CA GLN A 73 -5.27 -1.82 5.26
C GLN A 73 -5.21 -1.72 6.79
N GLU A 74 -6.25 -1.22 7.42
CA GLU A 74 -6.42 -1.11 8.86
C GLU A 74 -7.72 -1.83 9.27
N PRO A 75 -7.68 -3.13 9.57
CA PRO A 75 -8.88 -3.87 9.91
C PRO A 75 -9.39 -3.50 11.30
N GLU A 76 -10.67 -3.20 11.37
CA GLU A 76 -11.38 -3.00 12.63
C GLU A 76 -11.87 -4.34 13.16
N LEU A 77 -11.68 -4.57 14.44
CA LEU A 77 -12.19 -5.74 15.14
C LEU A 77 -13.37 -5.33 16.01
N PRO A 78 -14.52 -6.02 15.92
CA PRO A 78 -15.65 -5.77 16.80
C PRO A 78 -15.25 -5.89 18.29
N PRO A 79 -15.84 -5.08 19.17
CA PRO A 79 -15.59 -5.18 20.61
C PRO A 79 -16.11 -6.52 21.13
N ALA A 80 -15.26 -7.25 21.85
CA ALA A 80 -15.57 -8.53 22.48
C ALA A 80 -14.65 -8.76 23.69
N GLU A 81 -14.93 -9.78 24.50
CA GLU A 81 -14.07 -10.16 25.62
C GLU A 81 -12.77 -10.79 25.09
N THR A 82 -12.87 -11.62 24.06
CA THR A 82 -11.74 -12.35 23.49
C THR A 82 -11.56 -12.03 22.00
N LEU A 83 -10.33 -12.20 21.51
CA LEU A 83 -10.01 -12.04 20.09
C LEU A 83 -10.79 -13.03 19.21
N ARG A 84 -10.94 -14.26 19.70
CA ARG A 84 -11.73 -15.30 19.03
C ARG A 84 -13.18 -14.87 18.82
N GLU A 85 -13.85 -14.40 19.87
CA GLU A 85 -15.25 -13.94 19.78
C GLU A 85 -15.39 -12.76 18.82
N SER A 86 -14.48 -11.80 18.89
CA SER A 86 -14.45 -10.67 17.99
C SER A 86 -14.36 -11.10 16.53
N LEU A 87 -13.50 -12.07 16.21
CA LEU A 87 -13.35 -12.59 14.84
C LEU A 87 -14.56 -13.37 14.38
N LEU A 88 -15.18 -14.16 15.24
CA LEU A 88 -16.42 -14.86 14.92
C LEU A 88 -17.58 -13.88 14.67
N GLU A 89 -17.67 -12.81 15.47
CA GLU A 89 -18.66 -11.75 15.26
C GLU A 89 -18.39 -10.98 13.95
N ARG A 90 -17.12 -10.68 13.67
CA ARG A 90 -16.73 -10.11 12.38
C ARG A 90 -17.11 -11.01 11.21
N ALA A 91 -16.94 -12.33 11.34
CA ALA A 91 -17.37 -13.29 10.33
C ALA A 91 -18.88 -13.27 10.09
N ARG A 92 -19.68 -13.09 11.14
CA ARG A 92 -21.16 -13.01 11.04
C ARG A 92 -21.64 -11.70 10.44
N THR A 93 -20.97 -10.60 10.75
CA THR A 93 -21.36 -9.25 10.34
C THR A 93 -20.76 -8.82 9.01
N ALA A 94 -19.76 -9.56 8.49
CA ALA A 94 -19.12 -9.27 7.22
C ALA A 94 -20.12 -9.36 6.07
N LYS A 95 -20.53 -8.18 5.56
CA LYS A 95 -21.37 -8.07 4.36
C LYS A 95 -20.49 -8.30 3.13
N GLY A 96 -20.35 -9.53 2.71
CA GLY A 96 -19.84 -9.84 1.37
C GLY A 96 -20.90 -9.54 0.31
N THR A 97 -20.50 -9.31 -0.94
CA THR A 97 -21.36 -8.97 -2.09
C THR A 97 -22.51 -9.95 -2.31
N ASN A 98 -22.42 -11.15 -1.80
CA ASN A 98 -23.44 -12.20 -1.94
C ASN A 98 -24.10 -12.60 -0.62
N GLY A 99 -23.91 -11.88 0.47
CA GLY A 99 -24.71 -12.03 1.71
C GLY A 99 -24.70 -13.40 2.40
N THR A 100 -24.13 -14.40 1.75
CA THR A 100 -24.43 -15.82 1.99
C THR A 100 -23.35 -16.55 2.77
N VAL A 101 -22.08 -16.10 2.76
CA VAL A 101 -20.98 -16.94 3.25
C VAL A 101 -20.95 -17.08 4.78
N TYR A 102 -21.57 -16.15 5.49
CA TYR A 102 -21.49 -16.09 6.95
C TYR A 102 -22.83 -16.34 7.65
N ALA A 103 -23.95 -16.07 6.98
CA ALA A 103 -25.28 -16.41 7.48
C ALA A 103 -25.53 -17.91 7.48
N GLU A 104 -24.92 -18.66 6.55
CA GLU A 104 -25.00 -20.13 6.49
C GLU A 104 -24.26 -20.80 7.66
N LEU A 105 -23.28 -20.12 8.27
CA LEU A 105 -22.54 -20.66 9.43
C LEU A 105 -23.39 -20.76 10.72
N ASP A 106 -24.48 -20.01 10.80
CA ASP A 106 -25.43 -20.12 11.93
C ASP A 106 -26.42 -21.28 11.74
N ALA A 107 -26.50 -21.88 10.54
CA ALA A 107 -27.48 -22.93 10.21
C ALA A 107 -26.99 -24.36 10.49
N ASP A 108 -25.66 -24.61 10.51
CA ASP A 108 -25.11 -25.97 10.75
C ASP A 108 -24.02 -25.94 11.85
N GLU A 109 -24.32 -26.60 12.98
CA GLU A 109 -23.38 -26.76 14.10
C GLU A 109 -22.05 -27.40 13.71
N ARG A 110 -22.04 -28.32 12.73
CA ARG A 110 -20.82 -29.01 12.27
C ARG A 110 -19.90 -28.04 11.50
N GLU A 111 -20.47 -27.20 10.65
CA GLU A 111 -19.70 -26.21 9.89
C GLU A 111 -19.14 -25.12 10.80
N ARG A 112 -19.93 -24.70 11.77
CA ARG A 112 -19.49 -23.78 12.83
C ARG A 112 -18.29 -24.33 13.60
N TRP A 113 -18.38 -25.58 14.07
CA TRP A 113 -17.27 -26.22 14.80
C TRP A 113 -16.00 -26.35 13.94
N ARG A 114 -16.16 -26.69 12.65
CA ARG A 114 -15.02 -26.73 11.69
C ARG A 114 -14.37 -25.37 11.49
N LEU A 115 -15.17 -24.33 11.38
CA LEU A 115 -14.66 -22.95 11.26
C LEU A 115 -13.93 -22.53 12.52
N GLU A 116 -14.50 -22.77 13.67
CA GLU A 116 -13.88 -22.45 14.95
C GLU A 116 -12.55 -23.19 15.14
N SER A 117 -12.48 -24.46 14.82
CA SER A 117 -11.24 -25.25 14.89
C SER A 117 -10.17 -24.73 13.93
N ARG A 118 -10.56 -24.37 12.70
CA ARG A 118 -9.63 -23.75 11.73
C ARG A 118 -9.17 -22.36 12.18
N LEU A 119 -10.06 -21.56 12.75
CA LEU A 119 -9.71 -20.25 13.25
C LEU A 119 -8.63 -20.36 14.35
N THR A 120 -8.82 -21.25 15.32
CA THR A 120 -7.81 -21.53 16.33
C THR A 120 -6.48 -21.95 15.71
N GLU A 121 -6.48 -22.84 14.69
CA GLU A 121 -5.27 -23.24 13.99
C GLU A 121 -4.56 -22.06 13.34
N PHE A 122 -5.29 -21.19 12.62
CA PHE A 122 -4.68 -20.02 11.98
C PHE A 122 -4.22 -18.97 13.00
N LEU A 123 -4.95 -18.76 14.10
CA LEU A 123 -4.49 -17.88 15.18
C LEU A 123 -3.15 -18.33 15.77
N HIS A 124 -3.00 -19.63 16.01
CA HIS A 124 -1.72 -20.21 16.42
C HIS A 124 -0.62 -20.03 15.36
N ARG A 125 -0.92 -20.24 14.09
CA ARG A 125 0.06 -20.01 13.00
C ARG A 125 0.53 -18.57 12.90
N PHE A 126 -0.33 -17.60 13.23
CA PHE A 126 0.00 -16.18 13.28
C PHE A 126 0.49 -15.70 14.65
N GLU A 127 0.76 -16.62 15.59
CA GLU A 127 1.26 -16.33 16.94
C GLU A 127 0.37 -15.34 17.70
N LEU A 128 -0.94 -15.57 17.65
CA LEU A 128 -1.94 -14.77 18.32
C LEU A 128 -2.58 -15.55 19.47
N ASP A 129 -2.68 -14.90 20.62
CA ASP A 129 -3.42 -15.43 21.76
C ASP A 129 -4.91 -15.15 21.59
N GLU A 130 -5.70 -16.21 21.38
CA GLU A 130 -7.12 -16.14 21.13
C GLU A 130 -7.94 -15.60 22.32
N SER A 131 -7.39 -15.70 23.55
CA SER A 131 -8.04 -15.25 24.79
C SER A 131 -7.86 -13.76 25.05
N ARG A 132 -6.94 -13.10 24.35
CA ARG A 132 -6.62 -11.70 24.57
C ARG A 132 -7.74 -10.77 24.07
N SER A 133 -7.97 -9.67 24.77
CA SER A 133 -8.96 -8.69 24.34
C SER A 133 -8.54 -7.96 23.04
N PRO A 134 -9.44 -7.83 22.06
CA PRO A 134 -9.16 -7.08 20.81
C PRO A 134 -8.85 -5.61 21.06
N ALA A 135 -9.35 -5.01 22.15
CA ALA A 135 -9.09 -3.62 22.50
C ALA A 135 -7.61 -3.33 22.82
N THR A 136 -6.90 -4.33 23.35
CA THR A 136 -5.47 -4.21 23.68
C THR A 136 -4.54 -4.63 22.54
N SER A 137 -5.10 -5.10 21.42
CA SER A 137 -4.32 -5.58 20.28
C SER A 137 -3.68 -4.42 19.51
N SER A 138 -2.39 -4.57 19.20
CA SER A 138 -1.66 -3.66 18.31
C SER A 138 -2.23 -3.70 16.89
N GLY A 139 -1.93 -2.68 16.07
CA GLY A 139 -2.32 -2.67 14.66
C GLY A 139 -1.82 -3.91 13.88
N GLY A 140 -0.60 -4.38 14.20
CA GLY A 140 -0.05 -5.60 13.62
C GLY A 140 -0.77 -6.87 14.06
N GLU A 141 -1.17 -6.98 15.31
CA GLU A 141 -1.98 -8.12 15.80
C GLU A 141 -3.36 -8.13 15.17
N ARG A 142 -4.02 -6.95 15.05
CA ARG A 142 -5.32 -6.85 14.34
C ARG A 142 -5.21 -7.27 12.88
N LYS A 143 -4.13 -6.87 12.19
CA LYS A 143 -3.89 -7.26 10.80
C LYS A 143 -3.71 -8.77 10.66
N ARG A 144 -2.87 -9.38 11.50
CA ARG A 144 -2.66 -10.84 11.53
C ARG A 144 -3.96 -11.58 11.86
N ALA A 145 -4.76 -11.08 12.80
CA ALA A 145 -6.05 -11.66 13.14
C ALA A 145 -7.05 -11.62 11.98
N ALA A 146 -7.13 -10.49 11.26
CA ALA A 146 -7.96 -10.38 10.07
C ALA A 146 -7.50 -11.31 8.95
N LEU A 147 -6.18 -11.49 8.76
CA LEU A 147 -5.62 -12.47 7.82
C LEU A 147 -5.96 -13.90 8.23
N ALA A 148 -5.82 -14.24 9.52
CA ALA A 148 -6.19 -15.55 10.06
C ALA A 148 -7.67 -15.87 9.77
N LEU A 149 -8.56 -14.91 10.03
CA LEU A 149 -9.98 -15.06 9.71
C LEU A 149 -10.23 -15.26 8.22
N ALA A 150 -9.65 -14.38 7.37
CA ALA A 150 -9.85 -14.44 5.93
C ALA A 150 -9.43 -15.81 5.33
N LEU A 151 -8.33 -16.39 5.80
CA LEU A 151 -7.85 -17.70 5.38
C LEU A 151 -8.70 -18.84 5.95
N THR A 152 -9.22 -18.69 7.18
CA THR A 152 -10.15 -19.65 7.82
C THR A 152 -11.39 -19.87 6.95
N LEU A 153 -11.86 -18.83 6.28
CA LEU A 153 -13.07 -18.83 5.46
C LEU A 153 -12.90 -19.58 4.12
N GLN A 154 -11.69 -19.95 3.75
CA GLN A 154 -11.36 -20.63 2.50
C GLN A 154 -11.97 -19.92 1.27
N PRO A 155 -11.59 -18.67 1.00
CA PRO A 155 -12.15 -17.89 -0.09
C PRO A 155 -11.71 -18.44 -1.45
N ASP A 156 -12.57 -18.27 -2.47
CA ASP A 156 -12.21 -18.48 -3.88
C ASP A 156 -11.35 -17.31 -4.39
N LEU A 157 -11.60 -16.10 -3.86
CA LEU A 157 -10.82 -14.89 -4.15
C LEU A 157 -10.49 -14.15 -2.85
N LEU A 158 -9.20 -13.97 -2.61
CA LEU A 158 -8.69 -13.20 -1.47
C LEU A 158 -8.22 -11.83 -1.91
N LEU A 159 -8.76 -10.79 -1.28
CA LEU A 159 -8.41 -9.39 -1.52
C LEU A 159 -7.59 -8.87 -0.36
N LEU A 160 -6.39 -8.37 -0.62
CA LEU A 160 -5.46 -7.90 0.40
C LEU A 160 -5.01 -6.46 0.12
N ASP A 161 -5.25 -5.58 1.08
CA ASP A 161 -4.77 -4.19 1.01
C ASP A 161 -3.61 -3.99 1.98
N GLU A 162 -2.40 -3.81 1.44
CA GLU A 162 -1.12 -3.66 2.15
C GLU A 162 -0.89 -4.74 3.24
N PRO A 163 -0.94 -6.04 2.88
CA PRO A 163 -0.87 -7.12 3.86
C PRO A 163 0.50 -7.26 4.53
N THR A 164 1.58 -6.78 3.90
CA THR A 164 2.94 -6.85 4.42
C THR A 164 3.23 -5.81 5.50
N ASN A 165 2.39 -4.75 5.60
CA ASN A 165 2.54 -3.75 6.64
C ASN A 165 2.37 -4.37 8.03
N HIS A 166 3.28 -4.04 8.94
CA HIS A 166 3.34 -4.54 10.32
C HIS A 166 3.69 -6.03 10.48
N LEU A 167 4.01 -6.73 9.39
CA LEU A 167 4.60 -8.08 9.46
C LEU A 167 6.12 -7.97 9.54
N ASP A 168 6.74 -8.92 10.22
CA ASP A 168 8.17 -9.17 10.14
C ASP A 168 8.49 -10.14 9.00
N ILE A 169 9.78 -10.41 8.79
CA ILE A 169 10.23 -11.23 7.66
C ILE A 169 9.58 -12.63 7.70
N GLU A 170 9.54 -13.26 8.89
CA GLU A 170 8.92 -14.59 9.05
C GLU A 170 7.41 -14.54 8.79
N GLY A 171 6.72 -13.47 9.22
CA GLY A 171 5.31 -13.26 8.95
C GLY A 171 5.01 -13.07 7.47
N ILE A 172 5.91 -12.38 6.73
CA ILE A 172 5.80 -12.22 5.28
C ILE A 172 6.01 -13.56 4.57
N GLU A 173 7.04 -14.34 4.93
CA GLU A 173 7.31 -15.66 4.34
C GLU A 173 6.13 -16.63 4.58
N ARG A 174 5.59 -16.66 5.80
CA ARG A 174 4.38 -17.44 6.11
C ARG A 174 3.17 -17.02 5.28
N LEU A 175 2.99 -15.71 5.08
CA LEU A 175 1.90 -15.19 4.24
C LEU A 175 2.10 -15.60 2.77
N GLU A 176 3.31 -15.53 2.24
CA GLU A 176 3.65 -16.00 0.88
C GLU A 176 3.22 -17.47 0.69
N GLU A 177 3.64 -18.36 1.60
CA GLU A 177 3.28 -19.78 1.55
C GLU A 177 1.76 -20.04 1.58
N LEU A 178 1.02 -19.25 2.39
CA LEU A 178 -0.42 -19.37 2.50
C LEU A 178 -1.13 -18.88 1.24
N LEU A 179 -0.66 -17.77 0.65
CA LEU A 179 -1.20 -17.21 -0.58
C LEU A 179 -1.04 -18.13 -1.79
N LEU A 180 0.04 -18.90 -1.83
CA LEU A 180 0.24 -19.90 -2.88
C LEU A 180 -0.81 -21.02 -2.85
N LYS A 181 -1.51 -21.23 -1.72
CA LYS A 181 -2.56 -22.25 -1.54
C LYS A 181 -3.98 -21.72 -1.82
N VAL A 182 -4.15 -20.39 -1.86
CA VAL A 182 -5.45 -19.77 -2.16
C VAL A 182 -5.74 -19.87 -3.66
N PRO A 183 -6.99 -20.17 -4.08
CA PRO A 183 -7.36 -20.32 -5.49
C PRO A 183 -7.07 -19.07 -6.33
N ALA A 184 -7.38 -17.89 -5.83
CA ALA A 184 -7.03 -16.62 -6.48
C ALA A 184 -6.84 -15.51 -5.45
N ALA A 185 -5.99 -14.53 -5.77
CA ALA A 185 -5.77 -13.36 -4.91
C ALA A 185 -5.53 -12.08 -5.70
N ILE A 186 -5.98 -10.95 -5.14
CA ILE A 186 -5.57 -9.61 -5.57
C ILE A 186 -4.88 -8.94 -4.39
N VAL A 187 -3.67 -8.48 -4.61
CA VAL A 187 -2.85 -7.88 -3.55
C VAL A 187 -2.39 -6.49 -3.94
N ILE A 188 -2.65 -5.53 -3.08
CA ILE A 188 -2.05 -4.19 -3.13
C ILE A 188 -0.90 -4.18 -2.14
N THR A 189 0.32 -3.90 -2.57
CA THR A 189 1.46 -3.67 -1.69
C THR A 189 2.55 -2.87 -2.39
N HIS A 190 3.39 -2.24 -1.58
CA HIS A 190 4.61 -1.58 -2.03
C HIS A 190 5.85 -2.47 -1.90
N ASP A 191 5.71 -3.67 -1.36
CA ASP A 191 6.79 -4.66 -1.24
C ASP A 191 7.00 -5.38 -2.58
N ARG A 192 8.06 -4.97 -3.29
CA ARG A 192 8.40 -5.50 -4.61
C ARG A 192 8.83 -6.96 -4.56
N ALA A 193 9.60 -7.33 -3.53
CA ALA A 193 10.08 -8.70 -3.37
C ALA A 193 8.92 -9.67 -3.13
N PHE A 194 7.95 -9.25 -2.33
CA PHE A 194 6.72 -9.99 -2.12
C PHE A 194 5.91 -10.16 -3.41
N LEU A 195 5.68 -9.06 -4.16
CA LEU A 195 4.99 -9.13 -5.46
C LEU A 195 5.70 -10.05 -6.44
N ASP A 196 7.03 -10.00 -6.49
CA ASP A 196 7.82 -10.80 -7.43
C ASP A 196 7.67 -12.31 -7.17
N ARG A 197 7.54 -12.70 -5.89
CA ARG A 197 7.41 -14.11 -5.49
C ARG A 197 6.00 -14.67 -5.69
N ILE A 198 4.96 -13.86 -5.47
CA ILE A 198 3.59 -14.37 -5.42
C ILE A 198 2.77 -14.10 -6.67
N THR A 199 3.07 -13.04 -7.45
CA THR A 199 2.19 -12.63 -8.53
C THR A 199 2.45 -13.39 -9.82
N SER A 200 1.36 -13.71 -10.52
CA SER A 200 1.36 -14.25 -11.88
C SER A 200 1.08 -13.16 -12.93
N ARG A 201 0.53 -12.03 -12.51
CA ARG A 201 0.18 -10.90 -13.37
C ARG A 201 0.11 -9.61 -12.54
N ILE A 202 0.59 -8.51 -13.11
CA ILE A 202 0.51 -7.18 -12.51
C ILE A 202 -0.57 -6.37 -13.23
N ILE A 203 -1.38 -5.66 -12.46
CA ILE A 203 -2.33 -4.65 -12.95
C ILE A 203 -1.89 -3.30 -12.44
N GLU A 204 -1.61 -2.38 -13.35
CA GLU A 204 -1.28 -1.00 -13.03
C GLU A 204 -2.51 -0.11 -13.15
N LEU A 205 -2.86 0.59 -12.09
CA LEU A 205 -3.88 1.63 -12.10
C LEU A 205 -3.19 3.00 -12.20
N ASP A 206 -3.27 3.61 -13.37
CA ASP A 206 -2.75 4.95 -13.61
C ASP A 206 -3.83 5.83 -14.26
N ARG A 207 -4.18 6.95 -13.59
CA ARG A 207 -5.14 7.95 -14.09
C ARG A 207 -6.49 7.37 -14.52
N GLY A 208 -7.02 6.46 -13.74
CA GLY A 208 -8.31 5.81 -14.00
C GLY A 208 -8.26 4.62 -14.96
N ILE A 209 -7.14 4.39 -15.63
CA ILE A 209 -6.98 3.32 -16.62
C ILE A 209 -6.26 2.13 -15.97
N LEU A 210 -6.80 0.93 -16.17
CA LEU A 210 -6.17 -0.32 -15.79
C LEU A 210 -5.37 -0.89 -16.97
N ARG A 211 -4.09 -1.18 -16.72
CA ARG A 211 -3.22 -1.86 -17.69
C ARG A 211 -2.73 -3.17 -17.10
N SER A 212 -2.84 -4.24 -17.88
CA SER A 212 -2.48 -5.59 -17.45
C SER A 212 -1.13 -6.01 -18.05
N TYR A 213 -0.24 -6.48 -17.19
CA TYR A 213 1.11 -6.96 -17.55
C TYR A 213 1.25 -8.41 -17.08
N PRO A 214 1.33 -9.39 -18.00
CA PRO A 214 1.55 -10.78 -17.62
C PRO A 214 2.97 -10.98 -17.08
N GLY A 215 3.09 -11.83 -16.08
CA GLY A 215 4.34 -12.12 -15.37
C GLY A 215 4.39 -11.51 -13.97
N ASN A 216 5.53 -11.68 -13.31
CA ASN A 216 5.80 -11.16 -11.97
C ASN A 216 6.20 -9.67 -12.00
N PHE A 217 6.59 -9.13 -10.85
CA PHE A 217 6.94 -7.71 -10.74
C PHE A 217 8.20 -7.35 -11.54
N ALA A 218 9.21 -8.23 -11.60
CA ALA A 218 10.41 -8.00 -12.40
C ALA A 218 10.08 -7.90 -13.90
N ALA A 219 9.22 -8.77 -14.43
CA ALA A 219 8.76 -8.72 -15.81
C ALA A 219 7.96 -7.44 -16.12
N TYR A 220 7.18 -6.95 -15.14
CA TYR A 220 6.51 -5.65 -15.24
C TYR A 220 7.51 -4.50 -15.33
N GLU A 221 8.53 -4.44 -14.45
CA GLU A 221 9.55 -3.37 -14.46
C GLU A 221 10.26 -3.31 -15.81
N GLU A 222 10.70 -4.45 -16.35
CA GLU A 222 11.37 -4.52 -17.65
C GLU A 222 10.49 -3.97 -18.79
N ARG A 223 9.22 -4.39 -18.85
CA ARG A 223 8.29 -3.89 -19.87
C ARG A 223 8.00 -2.41 -19.71
N LYS A 224 7.84 -1.95 -18.47
CA LYS A 224 7.58 -0.54 -18.18
C LYS A 224 8.75 0.34 -18.59
N ASP A 225 9.98 -0.08 -18.38
CA ASP A 225 11.18 0.62 -18.85
C ASP A 225 11.25 0.69 -20.38
N GLN A 226 10.89 -0.40 -21.06
CA GLN A 226 10.79 -0.42 -22.52
C GLN A 226 9.71 0.53 -23.05
N GLU A 227 8.52 0.55 -22.43
CA GLU A 227 7.44 1.48 -22.76
C GLU A 227 7.87 2.94 -22.58
N ILE A 228 8.53 3.24 -21.43
CA ILE A 228 9.05 4.57 -21.12
C ILE A 228 10.08 5.01 -22.17
N ALA A 229 11.02 4.14 -22.51
CA ALA A 229 12.03 4.43 -23.52
C ALA A 229 11.39 4.68 -24.91
N ALA A 230 10.41 3.88 -25.30
CA ALA A 230 9.69 4.05 -26.56
C ALA A 230 8.88 5.37 -26.57
N GLU A 231 8.18 5.69 -25.49
CA GLU A 231 7.45 6.96 -25.37
C GLU A 231 8.40 8.17 -25.45
N GLU A 232 9.59 8.10 -24.84
CA GLU A 232 10.57 9.18 -24.93
C GLU A 232 11.06 9.41 -26.37
N VAL A 233 11.27 8.34 -27.14
CA VAL A 233 11.66 8.46 -28.55
C VAL A 233 10.56 9.13 -29.37
N VAL A 234 9.30 8.72 -29.16
CA VAL A 234 8.14 9.33 -29.83
C VAL A 234 8.00 10.80 -29.42
N ARG A 235 8.16 11.11 -28.14
CA ARG A 235 8.10 12.48 -27.61
C ARG A 235 9.19 13.37 -28.23
N ARG A 236 10.44 12.89 -28.28
CA ARG A 236 11.55 13.63 -28.89
C ARG A 236 11.33 13.89 -30.38
N ARG A 237 10.75 12.91 -31.11
CA ARG A 237 10.40 13.08 -32.53
C ARG A 237 9.30 14.11 -32.70
N PHE A 238 8.27 14.06 -31.87
CA PHE A 238 7.17 15.01 -31.88
C PHE A 238 7.66 16.44 -31.55
N ASP A 239 8.47 16.62 -30.51
CA ASP A 239 9.00 17.93 -30.13
C ASP A 239 9.89 18.53 -31.22
N LYS A 240 10.72 17.71 -31.90
CA LYS A 240 11.49 18.16 -33.06
C LYS A 240 10.59 18.60 -34.22
N PHE A 241 9.59 17.80 -34.53
CA PHE A 241 8.64 18.12 -35.61
C PHE A 241 7.87 19.41 -35.28
N TRP A 242 7.37 19.53 -34.05
CA TRP A 242 6.65 20.70 -33.58
C TRP A 242 7.52 21.97 -33.63
N ALA A 243 8.76 21.88 -33.17
CA ALA A 243 9.71 23.00 -33.24
C ALA A 243 10.00 23.46 -34.67
N GLN A 244 10.11 22.52 -35.62
CA GLN A 244 10.28 22.83 -37.04
C GLN A 244 9.07 23.55 -37.64
N GLU A 245 7.86 23.08 -37.35
CA GLU A 245 6.62 23.73 -37.82
C GLU A 245 6.42 25.12 -37.19
N GLU A 246 6.77 25.30 -35.94
CA GLU A 246 6.68 26.61 -35.25
C GLU A 246 7.65 27.63 -35.85
N VAL A 247 8.92 27.24 -36.09
CA VAL A 247 9.91 28.08 -36.75
C VAL A 247 9.47 28.44 -38.17
N TRP A 248 8.88 27.48 -38.90
CA TRP A 248 8.41 27.71 -40.26
C TRP A 248 7.24 28.71 -40.31
N ILE A 249 6.27 28.62 -39.37
CA ILE A 249 5.17 29.58 -39.29
C ILE A 249 5.66 30.98 -38.97
N ARG A 250 6.60 31.10 -38.01
CA ARG A 250 7.19 32.41 -37.68
C ARG A 250 7.91 33.05 -38.86
N LYS A 251 8.55 32.26 -39.73
CA LYS A 251 9.24 32.73 -40.92
C LYS A 251 8.34 32.95 -42.14
N GLY A 252 7.16 32.32 -42.19
CA GLY A 252 6.31 32.25 -43.36
C GLY A 252 5.11 33.19 -43.41
N VAL A 253 4.93 34.08 -42.40
CA VAL A 253 3.74 34.95 -42.33
C VAL A 253 3.75 36.06 -43.39
N GLU A 254 4.87 36.38 -44.01
CA GLU A 254 4.95 37.50 -44.98
C GLU A 254 4.62 37.19 -46.42
N ALA A 255 4.56 35.92 -46.87
CA ALA A 255 4.34 35.60 -48.26
C ALA A 255 3.44 34.41 -48.55
N ARG A 256 2.11 34.60 -48.63
CA ARG A 256 1.07 33.68 -49.21
C ARG A 256 -0.03 33.25 -48.20
N ARG A 257 -1.07 34.06 -48.15
CA ARG A 257 -2.26 33.85 -47.24
C ARG A 257 -3.04 32.56 -47.54
N THR A 258 -3.17 32.08 -48.74
CA THR A 258 -4.13 31.03 -49.13
C THR A 258 -3.65 29.59 -48.99
N ARG A 259 -2.34 29.32 -48.87
CA ARG A 259 -1.78 27.96 -48.79
C ARG A 259 -1.48 27.48 -47.38
N ASN A 260 -1.70 28.32 -46.38
CA ASN A 260 -1.26 28.10 -44.99
C ASN A 260 -2.35 27.67 -44.02
N GLU A 261 -3.65 27.79 -44.36
CA GLU A 261 -4.75 27.46 -43.41
C GLU A 261 -4.74 26.00 -42.94
N GLY A 262 -4.41 25.06 -43.83
CA GLY A 262 -4.32 23.65 -43.44
C GLY A 262 -3.17 23.33 -42.46
N ARG A 263 -2.04 24.07 -42.60
CA ARG A 263 -0.90 23.92 -41.69
C ARG A 263 -1.13 24.63 -40.35
N VAL A 264 -1.79 25.78 -40.36
CA VAL A 264 -2.21 26.47 -39.14
C VAL A 264 -3.18 25.61 -38.31
N LYS A 265 -4.22 25.06 -38.95
CA LYS A 265 -5.16 24.12 -38.31
C LYS A 265 -4.43 22.86 -37.79
N ARG A 266 -3.44 22.35 -38.51
CA ARG A 266 -2.63 21.23 -38.05
C ARG A 266 -1.78 21.59 -36.84
N LEU A 267 -1.21 22.79 -36.78
CA LEU A 267 -0.44 23.25 -35.60
C LEU A 267 -1.33 23.51 -34.40
N GLU A 268 -2.52 24.06 -34.61
CA GLU A 268 -3.52 24.24 -33.56
C GLU A 268 -3.90 22.88 -32.96
N ARG A 269 -4.17 21.90 -33.82
CA ARG A 269 -4.43 20.53 -33.36
C ARG A 269 -3.24 19.94 -32.59
N LEU A 270 -2.01 20.11 -33.06
CA LEU A 270 -0.81 19.69 -32.36
C LEU A 270 -0.59 20.41 -31.02
N ARG A 271 -0.99 21.68 -30.92
CA ARG A 271 -1.00 22.44 -29.64
C ARG A 271 -2.01 21.84 -28.67
N THR A 272 -3.22 21.55 -29.11
CA THR A 272 -4.25 20.90 -28.30
C THR A 272 -3.75 19.53 -27.84
N GLU A 273 -3.25 18.70 -28.75
CA GLU A 273 -2.66 17.39 -28.43
C GLU A 273 -1.50 17.48 -27.43
N ARG A 274 -0.71 18.57 -27.46
CA ARG A 274 0.37 18.81 -26.49
C ARG A 274 -0.17 19.23 -25.12
N THR A 275 -1.22 20.08 -25.09
CA THR A 275 -1.85 20.55 -23.85
C THR A 275 -2.62 19.43 -23.17
N ASP A 276 -3.29 18.57 -23.95
CA ASP A 276 -4.04 17.41 -23.46
C ASP A 276 -3.13 16.26 -22.98
N ARG A 277 -1.84 16.30 -23.33
CA ARG A 277 -0.86 15.38 -22.79
C ARG A 277 -0.67 15.67 -21.32
N LEU A 278 -1.24 14.82 -20.49
CA LEU A 278 -1.00 14.83 -19.06
C LEU A 278 0.49 14.53 -18.80
N ASP A 279 1.26 15.57 -18.43
CA ASP A 279 2.65 15.37 -18.06
C ASP A 279 2.76 14.40 -16.88
N ARG A 280 3.74 13.46 -16.96
CA ARG A 280 4.07 12.61 -15.82
C ARG A 280 4.45 13.51 -14.65
N LEU A 281 3.72 13.40 -13.55
CA LEU A 281 4.12 14.05 -12.31
C LEU A 281 5.51 13.50 -11.94
N GLY A 282 6.53 14.36 -12.00
CA GLY A 282 7.90 13.99 -11.62
C GLY A 282 7.99 13.51 -10.18
N ASN A 283 9.08 12.84 -9.83
CA ASN A 283 9.39 12.53 -8.44
C ASN A 283 9.55 13.85 -7.66
N VAL A 284 8.85 13.97 -6.55
CA VAL A 284 9.01 15.11 -5.64
C VAL A 284 10.43 15.03 -5.10
N ARG A 285 11.26 16.00 -5.47
CA ARG A 285 12.58 16.20 -4.84
C ARG A 285 12.38 17.06 -3.61
N ILE A 286 12.33 16.42 -2.45
CA ILE A 286 12.38 17.13 -1.17
C ILE A 286 13.83 17.50 -0.94
N SER A 287 14.18 18.78 -1.09
CA SER A 287 15.45 19.33 -0.60
C SER A 287 15.26 19.66 0.88
N LEU A 288 15.84 18.87 1.75
CA LEU A 288 15.99 19.25 3.15
C LEU A 288 17.08 20.29 3.23
N ASP A 289 16.74 21.46 3.76
CA ASP A 289 17.73 22.51 4.05
C ASP A 289 18.72 21.95 5.06
N ALA A 290 20.01 22.00 4.76
CA ALA A 290 21.05 21.56 5.69
C ALA A 290 21.15 22.63 6.78
N GLY A 291 20.35 22.46 7.86
CA GLY A 291 20.40 23.32 9.04
C GLY A 291 21.82 23.58 9.57
N GLU A 292 21.96 24.41 10.59
CA GLU A 292 23.24 24.77 11.21
C GLU A 292 24.11 23.52 11.48
N ARG A 293 25.42 23.63 11.24
CA ARG A 293 26.37 22.52 11.36
C ARG A 293 26.39 21.98 12.78
N SER A 294 25.74 20.85 13.03
CA SER A 294 25.91 20.04 14.24
C SER A 294 27.27 19.36 14.27
N GLY A 295 27.71 18.92 15.47
CA GLY A 295 28.94 18.12 15.62
C GLY A 295 28.93 16.84 14.79
N GLN A 296 30.07 16.18 14.66
CA GLN A 296 30.18 14.90 13.93
C GLN A 296 29.47 13.75 14.65
N LEU A 297 29.43 13.75 15.99
CA LEU A 297 28.76 12.75 16.81
C LEU A 297 27.26 13.08 16.88
N VAL A 298 26.43 12.11 16.55
CA VAL A 298 24.98 12.18 16.69
C VAL A 298 24.52 11.53 17.98
N ALA A 299 24.95 10.30 18.26
CA ALA A 299 24.66 9.61 19.52
C ALA A 299 25.79 8.61 19.84
N GLU A 300 26.08 8.45 21.13
CA GLU A 300 26.99 7.45 21.66
C GLU A 300 26.28 6.71 22.78
N LEU A 301 26.17 5.41 22.65
CA LEU A 301 25.64 4.49 23.62
C LEU A 301 26.80 3.70 24.19
N THR A 302 26.88 3.58 25.54
CA THR A 302 27.91 2.82 26.23
C THR A 302 27.24 1.91 27.24
N ASP A 303 27.36 0.59 27.03
CA ASP A 303 26.87 -0.49 27.92
C ASP A 303 25.37 -0.35 28.28
N VAL A 304 24.58 0.14 27.31
CA VAL A 304 23.17 0.44 27.50
C VAL A 304 22.35 -0.84 27.59
N SER A 305 21.58 -0.97 28.68
CA SER A 305 20.62 -2.06 28.86
C SER A 305 19.26 -1.50 29.22
N LYS A 306 18.20 -2.17 28.76
CA LYS A 306 16.80 -1.85 29.07
C LYS A 306 15.96 -3.10 29.16
N SER A 307 15.20 -3.21 30.27
CA SER A 307 14.25 -4.30 30.52
C SER A 307 12.85 -3.74 30.83
N PHE A 308 11.84 -4.53 30.57
CA PHE A 308 10.47 -4.28 30.94
C PHE A 308 9.95 -5.52 31.70
N GLY A 309 9.79 -5.39 33.04
CA GLY A 309 9.56 -6.53 33.90
C GLY A 309 10.70 -7.55 33.78
N ASP A 310 10.38 -8.81 33.55
CA ASP A 310 11.38 -9.88 33.41
C ASP A 310 12.01 -9.98 32.01
N ARG A 311 11.56 -9.15 31.06
CA ARG A 311 12.04 -9.19 29.67
C ARG A 311 13.09 -8.13 29.40
N THR A 312 14.33 -8.56 29.17
CA THR A 312 15.41 -7.70 28.67
C THR A 312 15.22 -7.46 27.18
N VAL A 313 15.11 -6.20 26.78
CA VAL A 313 14.88 -5.78 25.40
C VAL A 313 16.17 -5.30 24.74
N VAL A 314 17.00 -4.58 25.47
CA VAL A 314 18.35 -4.17 25.04
C VAL A 314 19.33 -4.66 26.09
N ASN A 315 20.38 -5.34 25.68
CA ASN A 315 21.37 -5.91 26.58
C ASN A 315 22.77 -5.44 26.20
N ASN A 316 23.39 -4.65 27.06
CA ASN A 316 24.79 -4.21 26.99
C ASN A 316 25.19 -3.66 25.61
N LEU A 317 24.37 -2.80 25.02
CA LEU A 317 24.61 -2.24 23.69
C LEU A 317 25.57 -1.04 23.77
N SER A 318 26.70 -1.15 23.06
CA SER A 318 27.62 -0.03 22.85
C SER A 318 27.75 0.24 21.35
N THR A 319 27.44 1.48 20.95
CA THR A 319 27.51 1.91 19.56
C THR A 319 27.69 3.41 19.42
N ARG A 320 28.20 3.86 18.29
CA ARG A 320 28.32 5.27 17.93
C ARG A 320 27.60 5.53 16.62
N ILE A 321 26.85 6.62 16.57
CA ILE A 321 26.16 7.10 15.38
C ILE A 321 26.80 8.44 14.99
N MET A 322 27.31 8.50 13.80
CA MET A 322 28.00 9.67 13.26
C MET A 322 27.13 10.40 12.24
N ARG A 323 27.43 11.63 11.99
CA ARG A 323 26.74 12.42 10.96
C ARG A 323 26.97 11.82 9.58
N GLY A 324 25.85 11.57 8.87
CA GLY A 324 25.87 10.92 7.54
C GLY A 324 25.60 9.42 7.57
N ASP A 325 25.61 8.79 8.75
CA ASP A 325 25.28 7.37 8.87
C ASP A 325 23.82 7.13 8.48
N ARG A 326 23.59 6.00 7.83
CA ARG A 326 22.26 5.45 7.52
C ARG A 326 22.17 4.07 8.14
N ILE A 327 21.40 3.97 9.22
CA ILE A 327 21.33 2.75 10.01
C ILE A 327 19.97 2.09 9.80
N GLY A 328 19.96 0.84 9.39
CA GLY A 328 18.79 -0.03 9.32
C GLY A 328 18.68 -0.88 10.57
N LEU A 329 17.55 -0.82 11.28
CA LEU A 329 17.23 -1.71 12.41
C LEU A 329 16.36 -2.87 11.93
N ILE A 330 16.91 -4.07 11.92
CA ILE A 330 16.24 -5.29 11.46
C ILE A 330 16.02 -6.22 12.65
N GLY A 331 14.88 -6.88 12.69
CA GLY A 331 14.56 -7.86 13.72
C GLY A 331 13.08 -8.17 13.77
N PRO A 332 12.66 -9.25 14.46
CA PRO A 332 11.26 -9.65 14.60
C PRO A 332 10.42 -8.61 15.31
N ASN A 333 9.10 -8.74 15.22
CA ASN A 333 8.17 -7.87 15.93
C ASN A 333 8.33 -8.07 17.45
N GLY A 334 8.29 -6.97 18.19
CA GLY A 334 8.55 -7.01 19.65
C GLY A 334 10.02 -7.15 20.06
N ALA A 335 10.99 -7.20 19.13
CA ALA A 335 12.42 -7.26 19.47
C ALA A 335 12.99 -5.99 20.12
N GLY A 336 12.18 -4.92 20.24
CA GLY A 336 12.62 -3.69 20.90
C GLY A 336 13.19 -2.61 19.97
N LYS A 337 12.95 -2.69 18.64
CA LYS A 337 13.41 -1.69 17.68
C LYS A 337 12.99 -0.27 18.02
N SER A 338 11.70 -0.07 18.32
CA SER A 338 11.17 1.24 18.75
C SER A 338 11.72 1.69 20.10
N THR A 339 11.95 0.75 21.02
CA THR A 339 12.59 1.01 22.32
C THR A 339 14.01 1.54 22.13
N LEU A 340 14.77 0.88 21.24
CA LEU A 340 16.14 1.31 20.92
C LEU A 340 16.17 2.71 20.29
N ILE A 341 15.26 3.02 19.38
CA ILE A 341 15.15 4.37 18.82
C ILE A 341 14.86 5.41 19.92
N ARG A 342 13.92 5.12 20.83
CA ARG A 342 13.60 6.03 21.95
C ARG A 342 14.79 6.21 22.92
N LEU A 343 15.58 5.17 23.17
CA LEU A 343 16.83 5.27 23.94
C LEU A 343 17.85 6.17 23.23
N ILE A 344 18.05 5.96 21.93
CA ILE A 344 18.99 6.78 21.11
C ILE A 344 18.58 8.24 21.11
N LEU A 345 17.27 8.54 21.07
CA LEU A 345 16.74 9.90 21.07
C LEU A 345 16.70 10.53 22.46
N GLY A 346 17.02 9.79 23.52
CA GLY A 346 16.91 10.26 24.90
C GLY A 346 15.47 10.41 25.40
N ALA A 347 14.49 9.89 24.65
CA ALA A 347 13.08 9.87 25.03
C ALA A 347 12.73 8.75 26.04
N LEU A 348 13.66 7.84 26.29
CA LEU A 348 13.58 6.76 27.26
C LEU A 348 14.92 6.63 27.97
N GLU A 349 14.91 6.55 29.31
CA GLU A 349 16.12 6.33 30.09
C GLU A 349 16.50 4.84 30.11
N PRO A 350 17.80 4.52 29.95
CA PRO A 350 18.31 3.16 30.10
C PRO A 350 18.29 2.74 31.60
N ASP A 351 18.18 1.44 31.85
CA ASP A 351 18.30 0.90 33.21
C ASP A 351 19.76 0.83 33.67
N SER A 352 20.68 0.64 32.72
CA SER A 352 22.13 0.74 32.92
C SER A 352 22.84 1.25 31.68
N GLY A 353 24.05 1.74 31.83
CA GLY A 353 24.83 2.38 30.77
C GLY A 353 24.53 3.85 30.60
N THR A 354 25.09 4.45 29.56
CA THR A 354 24.90 5.89 29.28
C THR A 354 24.60 6.13 27.83
N VAL A 355 23.71 7.11 27.56
CA VAL A 355 23.42 7.63 26.24
C VAL A 355 23.84 9.08 26.17
N LYS A 356 24.75 9.41 25.28
CA LYS A 356 25.23 10.77 25.04
C LYS A 356 24.79 11.23 23.67
N LEU A 357 24.03 12.30 23.62
CA LEU A 357 23.61 12.95 22.37
C LEU A 357 24.64 14.03 21.96
N GLY A 358 24.80 14.18 20.68
CA GLY A 358 25.58 15.27 20.09
C GLY A 358 24.95 16.63 20.34
N THR A 359 25.70 17.70 20.06
CA THR A 359 25.25 19.09 20.22
C THR A 359 24.52 19.58 18.97
N ASN A 360 23.53 20.46 19.13
CA ASN A 360 22.75 21.11 18.06
C ASN A 360 22.09 20.10 17.12
N LEU A 361 21.49 19.04 17.66
CA LEU A 361 20.70 18.07 16.90
C LEU A 361 19.27 18.55 16.75
N GLN A 362 18.77 18.57 15.52
CA GLN A 362 17.36 18.70 15.22
C GLN A 362 16.80 17.31 14.94
N VAL A 363 15.96 16.81 15.85
CA VAL A 363 15.36 15.48 15.74
C VAL A 363 14.05 15.60 14.98
N ALA A 364 13.92 14.90 13.86
CA ALA A 364 12.66 14.68 13.17
C ALA A 364 12.25 13.20 13.39
N TYR A 365 11.21 12.97 14.15
CA TYR A 365 10.68 11.64 14.43
C TYR A 365 9.37 11.41 13.66
N PHE A 366 9.37 10.42 12.77
CA PHE A 366 8.18 9.98 12.07
C PHE A 366 7.65 8.71 12.73
N ASP A 367 6.52 8.86 13.40
CA ASP A 367 5.85 7.73 14.05
C ASP A 367 5.03 6.92 13.04
N GLN A 368 5.01 5.61 13.22
CA GLN A 368 4.26 4.67 12.40
C GLN A 368 2.74 4.89 12.49
N LEU A 369 2.25 5.32 13.64
CA LEU A 369 0.81 5.50 13.93
C LEU A 369 0.28 6.90 13.61
N ARG A 370 1.11 7.82 13.12
CA ARG A 370 0.71 9.23 12.89
C ARG A 370 0.01 9.89 14.09
N ALA A 371 0.25 9.39 15.31
CA ALA A 371 -0.40 9.81 16.53
C ALA A 371 -0.22 11.30 16.89
N GLN A 372 0.70 11.98 16.20
CA GLN A 372 0.98 13.41 16.38
C GLN A 372 0.17 14.32 15.44
N LEU A 373 -0.62 13.76 14.52
CA LEU A 373 -1.46 14.55 13.62
C LEU A 373 -2.84 14.72 14.24
N ASP A 374 -3.24 15.97 14.47
CA ASP A 374 -4.60 16.31 14.85
C ASP A 374 -5.51 16.13 13.61
N PRO A 375 -6.48 15.20 13.65
CA PRO A 375 -7.36 14.93 12.52
C PRO A 375 -8.25 16.12 12.14
N GLU A 376 -8.49 17.07 13.07
CA GLU A 376 -9.27 18.28 12.83
C GLU A 376 -8.41 19.45 12.35
N ALA A 377 -7.09 19.32 12.38
CA ALA A 377 -6.17 20.37 11.96
C ALA A 377 -6.05 20.45 10.43
N THR A 378 -5.94 21.66 9.89
CA THR A 378 -5.63 21.85 8.47
C THR A 378 -4.20 21.42 8.16
N VAL A 379 -3.92 20.97 6.93
CA VAL A 379 -2.57 20.59 6.48
C VAL A 379 -1.54 21.71 6.70
N ALA A 380 -1.97 22.97 6.57
CA ALA A 380 -1.12 24.14 6.81
C ALA A 380 -0.76 24.32 8.27
N SER A 381 -1.68 24.07 9.21
CA SER A 381 -1.42 24.16 10.66
C SER A 381 -0.58 23.00 11.17
N GLY A 382 -0.77 21.80 10.62
CA GLY A 382 0.05 20.62 10.95
C GLY A 382 1.53 20.77 10.57
N LEU A 383 1.82 21.47 9.48
CA LEU A 383 3.19 21.76 9.04
C LEU A 383 3.88 22.86 9.88
N SER A 384 3.12 23.75 10.55
CA SER A 384 3.68 24.80 11.40
C SER A 384 4.07 24.30 12.79
N CYS A 385 3.42 23.25 13.31
CA CYS A 385 3.70 22.66 14.62
C CYS A 385 5.04 21.89 14.70
N ALA A 386 5.61 21.52 13.55
CA ALA A 386 6.91 20.85 13.45
C ALA A 386 8.12 21.80 13.59
N ARG A 387 7.90 23.09 13.90
CA ARG A 387 8.95 24.12 14.04
C ARG A 387 9.18 24.60 15.46
N SER A 388 8.53 24.04 16.47
CA SER A 388 8.73 24.42 17.88
C SER A 388 9.51 23.36 18.64
#